data_76d77ea71e81d4e2b052687c608afe50
#
_entry.id   76d77ea71e81d4e2b052687c608afe50
#
_cell.length_a   1.000
_cell.length_b   1.000
_cell.length_c   1.000
_cell.angle_alpha   90.00
_cell.angle_beta   90.00
_cell.angle_gamma   90.00
#
_symmetry.space_group_name_H-M   'P 1'
#
loop_
_entity.id
_entity.type
_entity.pdbx_description
1 polymer ?
#
loop_
_entity_poly.entity_id
_entity_poly.type
_entity_poly.pdbx_seq_one_letter_code
_entity_poly.pdbx_strand_id
1 'polypeptide(L)'
;MPESILVRFKGEMQPGVTLRDLVHAIPLYAIKKGLLTVAKSGKINEFSGRILEIEGLPNLKVEQAFELSDASAERSAAGCTIKLNKEPVQEYLKSNVVLMKNMIADGYEDKRRPRKASGIRCPCAFGFHRT
;
A
#
# COMPACT_ATOMS: atom_id res chain seq x y z
N MET A 1 -9.51 -2.02 19.71
CA MET A 1 -8.89 -1.71 18.40
C MET A 1 -7.53 -1.10 18.67
N PRO A 2 -6.48 -1.44 17.90
CA PRO A 2 -5.19 -0.76 18.06
C PRO A 2 -5.33 0.72 17.71
N GLU A 3 -4.54 1.54 18.39
CA GLU A 3 -4.41 2.96 18.04
C GLU A 3 -3.75 3.13 16.67
N SER A 4 -3.95 4.28 16.03
CA SER A 4 -3.30 4.59 14.77
C SER A 4 -2.34 5.77 14.87
N ILE A 5 -1.35 5.79 13.98
CA ILE A 5 -0.41 6.89 13.81
C ILE A 5 -0.54 7.40 12.39
N LEU A 6 -0.88 8.67 12.26
CA LEU A 6 -0.96 9.34 10.96
C LEU A 6 0.40 9.88 10.54
N VAL A 7 0.87 9.40 9.39
CA VAL A 7 2.03 9.94 8.68
C VAL A 7 1.55 10.71 7.46
N ARG A 8 1.66 12.02 7.51
CA ARG A 8 1.25 12.90 6.42
C ARG A 8 2.46 13.49 5.72
N PHE A 9 2.65 13.12 4.46
CA PHE A 9 3.62 13.77 3.58
C PHE A 9 3.03 15.09 3.08
N LYS A 10 3.87 16.13 3.02
CA LYS A 10 3.50 17.46 2.52
C LYS A 10 4.47 17.88 1.43
N GLY A 11 3.94 18.47 0.37
CA GLY A 11 4.71 18.86 -0.80
C GLY A 11 4.81 17.75 -1.85
N GLU A 12 5.68 17.94 -2.81
CA GLU A 12 5.93 17.02 -3.91
C GLU A 12 7.28 16.34 -3.75
N MET A 13 7.36 15.12 -4.30
CA MET A 13 8.58 14.35 -4.31
C MET A 13 9.61 15.04 -5.20
N GLN A 14 10.78 15.38 -4.64
CA GLN A 14 11.84 16.05 -5.40
C GLN A 14 12.45 15.10 -6.44
N PRO A 15 12.94 15.65 -7.57
CA PRO A 15 13.69 14.86 -8.54
C PRO A 15 14.86 14.12 -7.88
N GLY A 16 15.02 12.83 -8.17
CA GLY A 16 16.05 11.98 -7.58
C GLY A 16 15.69 11.32 -6.25
N VAL A 17 14.59 11.72 -5.60
CA VAL A 17 14.07 11.01 -4.43
C VAL A 17 13.30 9.77 -4.89
N THR A 18 13.67 8.63 -4.33
CA THR A 18 13.04 7.33 -4.62
C THR A 18 12.03 6.97 -3.53
N LEU A 19 11.22 5.96 -3.80
CA LEU A 19 10.33 5.41 -2.78
C LEU A 19 11.09 4.91 -1.55
N ARG A 20 12.26 4.31 -1.76
CA ARG A 20 13.13 3.83 -0.67
C ARG A 20 13.54 4.95 0.28
N ASP A 21 13.78 6.12 -0.24
CA ASP A 21 14.09 7.29 0.59
C ASP A 21 12.90 7.67 1.48
N LEU A 22 11.66 7.57 0.96
CA LEU A 22 10.46 7.78 1.76
C LEU A 22 10.28 6.70 2.84
N VAL A 23 10.56 5.44 2.52
CA VAL A 23 10.53 4.33 3.48
C VAL A 23 11.47 4.62 4.66
N HIS A 24 12.67 5.13 4.39
CA HIS A 24 13.65 5.45 5.43
C HIS A 24 13.38 6.80 6.11
N ALA A 25 12.75 7.74 5.43
CA ALA A 25 12.44 9.04 6.01
C ALA A 25 11.48 8.96 7.20
N ILE A 26 10.53 8.02 7.18
CA ILE A 26 9.57 7.84 8.28
C ILE A 26 10.28 7.53 9.60
N PRO A 27 11.10 6.47 9.73
CA PRO A 27 11.78 6.17 10.98
C PRO A 27 12.82 7.23 11.35
N LEU A 28 13.53 7.81 10.39
CA LEU A 28 14.49 8.89 10.65
C LEU A 28 13.81 10.13 11.25
N TYR A 29 12.65 10.48 10.73
CA TYR A 29 11.87 11.59 11.28
C TYR A 29 11.35 11.26 12.69
N ALA A 30 10.90 10.01 12.90
CA ALA A 30 10.45 9.56 14.22
C ALA A 30 11.59 9.59 15.25
N ILE A 31 12.80 9.16 14.88
CA ILE A 31 13.99 9.27 15.74
C ILE A 31 14.27 10.74 16.08
N LYS A 32 14.25 11.63 15.08
CA LYS A 32 14.46 13.07 15.30
C LYS A 32 13.43 13.68 16.25
N LYS A 33 12.20 13.12 16.29
CA LYS A 33 11.12 13.56 17.19
C LYS A 33 11.12 12.84 18.54
N GLY A 34 12.02 11.89 18.79
CA GLY A 34 12.06 11.09 20.00
C GLY A 34 10.96 10.03 20.13
N LEU A 35 10.26 9.74 19.03
CA LEU A 35 9.19 8.73 18.97
C LEU A 35 9.72 7.31 18.71
N LEU A 36 10.96 7.19 18.31
CA LEU A 36 11.68 5.96 18.04
C LEU A 36 13.10 6.08 18.55
N THR A 37 13.59 5.10 19.30
CA THR A 37 14.97 5.07 19.77
C THR A 37 15.70 3.84 19.24
N VAL A 38 16.99 3.99 18.95
CA VAL A 38 17.89 2.90 18.54
C VAL A 38 18.65 2.34 19.75
N ALA A 39 18.57 3.00 20.92
CA ALA A 39 19.29 2.61 22.12
C ALA A 39 18.86 1.22 22.65
N LYS A 40 19.80 0.48 23.22
CA LYS A 40 19.54 -0.85 23.79
C LYS A 40 18.69 -0.80 25.07
N SER A 41 18.79 0.26 25.86
CA SER A 41 18.02 0.50 27.10
C SER A 41 17.09 1.70 26.91
N GLY A 42 15.89 1.65 27.52
CA GLY A 42 14.91 2.73 27.39
C GLY A 42 14.31 2.86 25.99
N LYS A 43 14.05 1.72 25.32
CA LYS A 43 13.49 1.72 23.96
C LYS A 43 12.11 2.36 23.93
N ILE A 44 11.98 3.39 23.10
CA ILE A 44 10.71 3.99 22.73
C ILE A 44 10.44 3.59 21.29
N ASN A 45 9.28 3.02 21.01
CA ASN A 45 8.80 2.74 19.67
C ASN A 45 7.29 2.97 19.63
N GLU A 46 6.91 4.17 19.21
CA GLU A 46 5.51 4.55 19.10
C GLU A 46 4.77 3.79 17.99
N PHE A 47 5.47 3.17 17.05
CA PHE A 47 4.85 2.36 16.01
C PHE A 47 4.41 0.98 16.50
N SER A 48 4.99 0.50 17.59
CA SER A 48 4.79 -0.87 18.06
C SER A 48 3.32 -1.15 18.40
N GLY A 49 2.73 -2.13 17.72
CA GLY A 49 1.34 -2.54 17.91
C GLY A 49 0.29 -1.57 17.39
N ARG A 50 0.68 -0.46 16.75
CA ARG A 50 -0.24 0.55 16.18
C ARG A 50 -0.39 0.39 14.68
N ILE A 51 -1.50 0.90 14.14
CA ILE A 51 -1.73 0.95 12.68
C ILE A 51 -1.09 2.23 12.13
N LEU A 52 -0.28 2.10 11.09
CA LEU A 52 0.30 3.22 10.39
C LEU A 52 -0.65 3.68 9.27
N GLU A 53 -1.08 4.93 9.31
CA GLU A 53 -1.91 5.53 8.27
C GLU A 53 -1.08 6.53 7.47
N ILE A 54 -0.90 6.30 6.17
CA ILE A 54 -0.04 7.12 5.31
C ILE A 54 -0.89 7.87 4.30
N GLU A 55 -0.69 9.18 4.21
CA GLU A 55 -1.35 10.04 3.22
C GLU A 55 -0.42 11.14 2.68
N GLY A 56 -0.86 11.82 1.61
CA GLY A 56 -0.13 12.93 1.01
C GLY A 56 0.79 12.54 -0.14
N LEU A 57 0.60 11.35 -0.72
CA LEU A 57 1.36 10.85 -1.88
C LEU A 57 0.40 10.61 -3.06
N PRO A 58 -0.09 11.68 -3.74
CA PRO A 58 -1.17 11.58 -4.73
C PRO A 58 -0.80 10.75 -5.97
N ASN A 59 0.48 10.72 -6.34
CA ASN A 59 0.97 10.07 -7.55
C ASN A 59 1.61 8.70 -7.27
N LEU A 60 1.39 8.14 -6.07
CA LEU A 60 1.94 6.85 -5.69
C LEU A 60 1.28 5.73 -6.48
N LYS A 61 2.08 4.87 -7.11
CA LYS A 61 1.59 3.65 -7.77
C LYS A 61 1.25 2.58 -6.75
N VAL A 62 0.38 1.63 -7.12
CA VAL A 62 -0.05 0.57 -6.20
C VAL A 62 1.11 -0.32 -5.76
N GLU A 63 2.03 -0.66 -6.67
CA GLU A 63 3.23 -1.45 -6.36
C GLU A 63 4.14 -0.72 -5.36
N GLN A 64 4.28 0.60 -5.52
CA GLN A 64 5.02 1.44 -4.58
C GLN A 64 4.33 1.50 -3.21
N ALA A 65 2.99 1.52 -3.20
CA ALA A 65 2.24 1.47 -1.95
C ALA A 65 2.44 0.14 -1.23
N PHE A 66 2.52 -0.98 -1.94
CA PHE A 66 2.85 -2.28 -1.33
C PHE A 66 4.21 -2.24 -0.66
N GLU A 67 5.25 -1.75 -1.33
CA GLU A 67 6.60 -1.64 -0.76
C GLU A 67 6.62 -0.75 0.50
N LEU A 68 5.93 0.40 0.44
CA LEU A 68 5.83 1.32 1.56
C LEU A 68 5.06 0.71 2.74
N SER A 69 4.00 -0.06 2.46
CA SER A 69 3.21 -0.77 3.46
C SER A 69 3.99 -1.90 4.11
N ASP A 70 4.69 -2.70 3.32
CA ASP A 70 5.49 -3.84 3.79
C ASP A 70 6.56 -3.40 4.76
N ALA A 71 7.24 -2.29 4.47
CA ALA A 71 8.26 -1.72 5.35
C ALA A 71 7.73 -1.30 6.74
N SER A 72 6.42 -1.22 6.95
CA SER A 72 5.84 -0.93 8.27
C SER A 72 6.06 -2.07 9.26
N ALA A 73 6.15 -3.31 8.79
CA ALA A 73 6.41 -4.49 9.62
C ALA A 73 7.78 -4.41 10.31
N GLU A 74 8.78 -3.84 9.66
CA GLU A 74 10.13 -3.66 10.22
C GLU A 74 10.13 -2.72 11.45
N ARG A 75 9.07 -1.93 11.61
CA ARG A 75 8.87 -1.01 12.76
C ARG A 75 7.98 -1.60 13.83
N SER A 76 7.62 -2.88 13.73
CA SER A 76 6.69 -3.57 14.62
C SER A 76 5.28 -2.96 14.61
N ALA A 77 4.88 -2.30 13.54
CA ALA A 77 3.51 -1.83 13.37
C ALA A 77 2.55 -3.01 13.23
N ALA A 78 1.33 -2.88 13.73
CA ALA A 78 0.30 -3.93 13.61
C ALA A 78 -0.28 -4.02 12.19
N GLY A 79 -0.18 -2.95 11.42
CA GLY A 79 -0.62 -2.87 10.03
C GLY A 79 -0.33 -1.50 9.44
N CYS A 80 -0.59 -1.37 8.13
CA CYS A 80 -0.44 -0.10 7.43
C CYS A 80 -1.58 0.10 6.46
N THR A 81 -2.11 1.32 6.40
CA THR A 81 -3.05 1.76 5.39
C THR A 81 -2.48 2.95 4.64
N ILE A 82 -2.68 2.99 3.33
CA ILE A 82 -2.17 4.05 2.48
C ILE A 82 -3.31 4.63 1.66
N LYS A 83 -3.47 5.94 1.73
CA LYS A 83 -4.46 6.64 0.93
C LYS A 83 -3.97 6.77 -0.50
N LEU A 84 -4.60 6.05 -1.42
CA LEU A 84 -4.33 6.09 -2.85
C LEU A 84 -5.42 6.84 -3.62
N ASN A 85 -5.03 7.44 -4.74
CA ASN A 85 -5.97 7.97 -5.72
C ASN A 85 -6.61 6.83 -6.53
N LYS A 86 -7.71 7.15 -7.20
CA LYS A 86 -8.49 6.19 -7.98
C LYS A 86 -7.73 5.72 -9.22
N GLU A 87 -7.00 6.61 -9.87
CA GLU A 87 -6.31 6.38 -11.13
C GLU A 87 -5.25 5.27 -11.04
N PRO A 88 -4.29 5.30 -10.08
CA PRO A 88 -3.30 4.23 -9.91
C PRO A 88 -3.95 2.87 -9.62
N VAL A 89 -5.03 2.86 -8.82
CA VAL A 89 -5.75 1.61 -8.52
C VAL A 89 -6.41 1.04 -9.77
N GLN A 90 -7.03 1.88 -10.60
CA GLN A 90 -7.63 1.44 -11.84
C GLN A 90 -6.59 0.92 -12.83
N GLU A 91 -5.44 1.58 -12.95
CA GLU A 91 -4.34 1.15 -13.81
C GLU A 91 -3.84 -0.25 -13.39
N TYR A 92 -3.60 -0.44 -12.10
CA TYR A 92 -3.18 -1.72 -11.55
C TYR A 92 -4.19 -2.84 -11.81
N LEU A 93 -5.48 -2.59 -11.59
CA LEU A 93 -6.53 -3.57 -11.84
C LEU A 93 -6.65 -3.90 -13.34
N LYS A 94 -6.51 -2.92 -14.23
CA LYS A 94 -6.51 -3.15 -15.68
C LYS A 94 -5.34 -4.03 -16.11
N SER A 95 -4.14 -3.79 -15.61
CA SER A 95 -2.96 -4.60 -15.90
C SER A 95 -3.14 -6.05 -15.47
N ASN A 96 -3.70 -6.27 -14.28
CA ASN A 96 -4.01 -7.62 -13.78
C ASN A 96 -5.06 -8.34 -14.64
N VAL A 97 -6.07 -7.62 -15.13
CA VAL A 97 -7.07 -8.19 -16.06
C VAL A 97 -6.41 -8.63 -17.36
N VAL A 98 -5.48 -7.83 -17.90
CA VAL A 98 -4.73 -8.19 -19.11
C VAL A 98 -3.88 -9.43 -18.87
N LEU A 99 -3.16 -9.49 -17.75
CA LEU A 99 -2.37 -10.65 -17.37
C LEU A 99 -3.23 -11.93 -17.28
N MET A 100 -4.36 -11.85 -16.58
CA MET A 100 -5.28 -13.00 -16.46
C MET A 100 -5.83 -13.44 -17.82
N LYS A 101 -6.15 -12.51 -18.72
CA LYS A 101 -6.59 -12.84 -20.10
C LYS A 101 -5.50 -13.56 -20.88
N ASN A 102 -4.25 -13.11 -20.76
CA ASN A 102 -3.12 -13.76 -21.42
C ASN A 102 -2.89 -15.17 -20.87
N MET A 103 -2.93 -15.33 -19.55
CA MET A 103 -2.83 -16.66 -18.93
C MET A 103 -3.92 -17.62 -19.41
N ILE A 104 -5.15 -17.12 -19.57
CA ILE A 104 -6.26 -17.91 -20.11
C ILE A 104 -6.00 -18.28 -21.59
N ALA A 105 -5.51 -17.35 -22.39
CA ALA A 105 -5.19 -17.59 -23.81
C ALA A 105 -4.07 -18.62 -23.97
N ASP A 106 -3.10 -18.61 -23.08
CA ASP A 106 -1.99 -19.58 -23.02
C ASP A 106 -2.40 -20.95 -22.46
N GLY A 107 -3.70 -21.15 -22.18
CA GLY A 107 -4.21 -22.44 -21.70
C GLY A 107 -3.98 -22.72 -20.22
N TYR A 108 -3.65 -21.69 -19.43
CA TYR A 108 -3.53 -21.84 -17.98
C TYR A 108 -4.90 -22.08 -17.35
N GLU A 109 -5.20 -23.32 -17.02
CA GLU A 109 -6.47 -23.74 -16.45
C GLU A 109 -6.31 -24.20 -14.99
N ASP A 110 -7.10 -23.61 -14.09
CA ASP A 110 -7.31 -24.22 -12.77
C ASP A 110 -8.34 -25.34 -12.88
N LYS A 111 -7.86 -26.58 -12.97
CA LYS A 111 -8.70 -27.79 -13.07
C LYS A 111 -9.64 -27.99 -11.87
N ARG A 112 -9.44 -27.26 -10.77
CA ARG A 112 -10.27 -27.33 -9.56
C ARG A 112 -11.55 -26.50 -9.65
N ARG A 113 -11.62 -25.56 -10.62
CA ARG A 113 -12.81 -24.73 -10.85
C ARG A 113 -13.33 -24.95 -12.25
N PRO A 114 -14.40 -25.77 -12.43
CA PRO A 114 -15.00 -25.92 -13.75
C PRO A 114 -15.46 -24.53 -14.23
N ARG A 115 -14.98 -24.11 -15.39
CA ARG A 115 -15.43 -22.89 -16.05
C ARG A 115 -16.93 -22.97 -16.27
N LYS A 116 -17.71 -22.10 -15.63
CA LYS A 116 -18.98 -21.72 -16.18
C LYS A 116 -18.68 -20.87 -17.42
N ALA A 117 -18.82 -21.50 -18.57
CA ALA A 117 -18.74 -20.85 -19.88
C ALA A 117 -19.94 -19.92 -20.06
N SER A 118 -19.92 -18.76 -19.46
CA SER A 118 -20.83 -17.66 -19.79
C SER A 118 -20.33 -16.37 -19.16
N GLY A 119 -19.74 -15.52 -19.98
CA GLY A 119 -19.71 -14.09 -19.80
C GLY A 119 -19.11 -13.62 -18.47
N ILE A 120 -17.79 -13.46 -18.45
CA ILE A 120 -17.19 -12.51 -17.50
C ILE A 120 -17.70 -11.13 -17.90
N ARG A 121 -18.89 -10.77 -17.44
CA ARG A 121 -19.27 -9.37 -17.32
C ARG A 121 -18.33 -8.82 -16.25
N CYS A 122 -17.41 -7.98 -16.67
CA CYS A 122 -16.65 -7.14 -15.79
C CYS A 122 -17.64 -6.37 -14.92
N PRO A 123 -17.74 -6.59 -13.60
CA PRO A 123 -18.55 -5.72 -12.76
C PRO A 123 -17.74 -4.46 -12.46
N CYS A 124 -17.38 -3.71 -13.50
CA CYS A 124 -16.78 -2.38 -13.36
C CYS A 124 -17.84 -1.31 -13.15
N ALA A 125 -18.97 -1.66 -12.52
CA ALA A 125 -19.93 -0.71 -11.99
C ALA A 125 -19.80 -0.69 -10.46
N PHE A 126 -18.68 -0.21 -9.94
CA PHE A 126 -18.66 0.27 -8.58
C PHE A 126 -19.40 1.60 -8.54
N GLY A 127 -20.73 1.51 -8.36
CA GLY A 127 -21.54 2.65 -7.97
C GLY A 127 -21.24 2.97 -6.50
N PHE A 128 -20.49 4.01 -6.26
CA PHE A 128 -20.44 4.63 -4.95
C PHE A 128 -21.78 5.34 -4.73
N HIS A 129 -22.69 4.73 -3.98
CA HIS A 129 -23.79 5.46 -3.38
C HIS A 129 -23.23 6.26 -2.19
N ARG A 130 -23.31 7.57 -2.31
CA ARG A 130 -23.19 8.48 -1.16
C ARG A 130 -24.44 8.29 -0.28
N THR A 131 -24.24 7.98 0.97
CA THR A 131 -25.10 8.37 2.07
C THR A 131 -24.47 9.53 2.79
#